data_2f9dc36e58cdf209927c93c1b66855ef
#
_entry.id   2f9dc36e58cdf209927c93c1b66855ef
#
_cell.length_a   1.000
_cell.length_b   1.000
_cell.length_c   1.000
_cell.angle_alpha   90.00
_cell.angle_beta   90.00
_cell.angle_gamma   90.00
#
_symmetry.space_group_name_H-M   'P 1'
#
loop_
_entity.id
_entity.type
_entity.pdbx_description
1 polymer ?
#
loop_
_entity_poly.entity_id
_entity_poly.type
_entity_poly.pdbx_seq_one_letter_code
_entity_poly.pdbx_strand_id
1 'polypeptide(L)'
;RRHTRYISVTGVQTCALPISSVETCVEDAVDRLPEISLIVLPEPAQGEKACVSLIPVDPCQAVIMGIRVAMGEAIPRAYIDREVARFDPVRFMGPDPYAVKSVSLPMLAAATLPSLASPPTGSQQDQRIRWMAFRLHELELDHASILCLCHLTDWPWLRAAYHANVPYDRPETTVGQPVRCRVNHDSLYFALGELPFLTELYERRRETLHSDWNLALDGVKELLIETRTRWIEHHRSEGASIPDWVTPHILQVLLQYVRNLTLLERRLTPSLYSLVVAAKQTAGDDFAVMLLKTAKSYGYQDERAQSLSDAVTVGLNEVELPDGTVATAANRLQGPPLIWRELSLKPKPDRKTSRRWSHLWNPQRQCSWPPEDQRIESFNTHVRAQASALIGADLARTEKFTTSMKDGLDLRESLRRWLGGKRSTGASSRHGLSALPRMDLYVKEIPPARGSVEVVIFLFDTPADPLTYSWQATWFAEHQEESTLCFYATPFADDMVGPGIAQSRYGGTFFLFPPRPIPDIWSDPLLAFATTLEERLIAAAAVHTRETHIALVTPVPPRASWRRIAKQFGRTLVPIPLSRFSSQTLDRLRRFHVLNGHEIRSYAAKFIR
;
A
#
# COMPACT_ATOMS: atom_id res chain seq x y z
N ARG A 1 -28.08 -26.99 -4.92
CA ARG A 1 -28.44 -28.15 -4.05
C ARG A 1 -27.26 -28.99 -3.56
N ARG A 2 -26.04 -28.88 -4.09
CA ARG A 2 -24.87 -29.69 -3.66
C ARG A 2 -23.94 -28.95 -2.67
N HIS A 3 -24.08 -27.65 -2.51
CA HIS A 3 -23.18 -26.83 -1.68
C HIS A 3 -23.56 -26.74 -0.21
N THR A 4 -24.81 -27.02 0.09
CA THR A 4 -25.38 -26.95 1.43
C THR A 4 -25.09 -28.14 2.33
N ARG A 5 -24.50 -29.24 1.79
CA ARG A 5 -24.21 -30.44 2.60
C ARG A 5 -23.07 -30.30 3.61
N TYR A 6 -22.26 -29.24 3.52
CA TYR A 6 -21.03 -29.10 4.31
C TYR A 6 -21.12 -28.09 5.45
N ILE A 7 -22.11 -27.20 5.42
CA ILE A 7 -22.48 -26.39 6.57
C ILE A 7 -23.74 -27.03 7.15
N SER A 8 -23.57 -28.15 7.88
CA SER A 8 -24.70 -28.69 8.60
C SER A 8 -24.97 -27.82 9.82
N VAL A 9 -25.83 -26.82 9.67
CA VAL A 9 -26.44 -26.10 10.77
C VAL A 9 -27.51 -26.99 11.35
N THR A 10 -27.10 -28.16 11.87
CA THR A 10 -27.98 -29.09 12.50
C THR A 10 -28.41 -28.54 13.86
N GLY A 11 -29.71 -28.47 14.09
CA GLY A 11 -30.28 -28.05 15.38
C GLY A 11 -30.58 -26.55 15.50
N VAL A 12 -30.30 -25.70 14.48
CA VAL A 12 -30.73 -24.31 14.47
C VAL A 12 -32.15 -24.19 13.93
N GLN A 13 -33.04 -23.61 14.71
CA GLN A 13 -34.42 -23.36 14.32
C GLN A 13 -34.63 -21.95 13.75
N THR A 14 -33.83 -20.98 14.14
CA THR A 14 -33.84 -19.63 13.57
C THR A 14 -32.48 -18.94 13.70
N CYS A 15 -32.18 -18.01 12.77
CA CYS A 15 -31.02 -17.14 12.83
C CYS A 15 -31.43 -15.74 13.27
N ALA A 16 -30.87 -15.24 14.37
CA ALA A 16 -31.03 -13.86 14.83
C ALA A 16 -29.87 -12.96 14.31
N LEU A 17 -30.19 -11.87 13.63
CA LEU A 17 -29.26 -11.06 12.86
C LEU A 17 -29.32 -9.60 13.31
N PRO A 18 -28.18 -8.88 13.37
CA PRO A 18 -28.10 -7.50 13.85
C PRO A 18 -28.47 -6.48 12.75
N ILE A 19 -29.62 -6.63 12.12
CA ILE A 19 -30.17 -5.74 11.11
C ILE A 19 -31.66 -5.60 11.42
N SER A 20 -32.23 -4.40 11.24
CA SER A 20 -33.65 -4.13 11.47
C SER A 20 -34.29 -3.50 10.23
N SER A 21 -35.59 -3.49 10.13
CA SER A 21 -36.44 -2.79 9.12
C SER A 21 -36.06 -2.89 7.65
N VAL A 22 -34.92 -3.44 7.31
CA VAL A 22 -34.38 -3.58 5.94
C VAL A 22 -34.47 -5.01 5.40
N GLU A 23 -35.18 -5.90 6.11
CA GLU A 23 -35.28 -7.33 5.83
C GLU A 23 -35.51 -7.63 4.34
N THR A 24 -36.58 -7.10 3.78
CA THR A 24 -36.96 -7.36 2.38
C THR A 24 -35.92 -6.86 1.39
N CYS A 25 -35.31 -5.70 1.65
CA CYS A 25 -34.27 -5.13 0.77
C CYS A 25 -32.97 -5.94 0.85
N VAL A 26 -32.60 -6.41 2.05
CA VAL A 26 -31.39 -7.21 2.25
C VAL A 26 -31.58 -8.60 1.64
N GLU A 27 -32.72 -9.26 1.83
CA GLU A 27 -32.99 -10.57 1.26
C GLU A 27 -33.04 -10.51 -0.28
N ASP A 28 -33.72 -9.50 -0.87
CA ASP A 28 -33.70 -9.26 -2.34
C ASP A 28 -32.28 -9.06 -2.86
N ALA A 29 -31.45 -8.33 -2.12
CA ALA A 29 -30.06 -8.11 -2.50
C ALA A 29 -29.18 -9.36 -2.35
N VAL A 30 -29.40 -10.17 -1.30
CA VAL A 30 -28.68 -11.44 -1.10
C VAL A 30 -29.06 -12.47 -2.16
N ASP A 31 -30.30 -12.49 -2.59
CA ASP A 31 -30.76 -13.40 -3.66
C ASP A 31 -30.11 -13.06 -5.01
N ARG A 32 -29.71 -11.81 -5.21
CA ARG A 32 -29.01 -11.34 -6.43
C ARG A 32 -27.51 -11.57 -6.41
N LEU A 33 -26.93 -12.00 -5.28
CA LEU A 33 -25.50 -12.31 -5.25
C LEU A 33 -25.15 -13.35 -6.33
N PRO A 34 -24.06 -13.16 -7.06
CA PRO A 34 -22.89 -12.33 -6.78
C PRO A 34 -22.95 -10.85 -7.21
N GLU A 35 -24.06 -10.33 -7.74
CA GLU A 35 -24.18 -8.89 -8.02
C GLU A 35 -24.18 -8.11 -6.70
N ILE A 36 -23.23 -7.17 -6.54
CA ILE A 36 -23.08 -6.39 -5.31
C ILE A 36 -24.10 -5.25 -5.29
N SER A 37 -24.85 -5.20 -4.21
CA SER A 37 -25.83 -4.16 -3.92
C SER A 37 -25.49 -3.44 -2.62
N LEU A 38 -26.00 -2.23 -2.49
CA LEU A 38 -25.91 -1.40 -1.30
C LEU A 38 -27.33 -1.03 -0.86
N ILE A 39 -27.65 -1.24 0.40
CA ILE A 39 -28.91 -0.74 0.97
C ILE A 39 -28.64 0.64 1.55
N VAL A 40 -29.33 1.62 1.06
CA VAL A 40 -29.23 3.02 1.49
C VAL A 40 -30.44 3.32 2.39
N LEU A 41 -30.16 3.79 3.61
CA LEU A 41 -31.17 4.27 4.54
C LEU A 41 -31.02 5.77 4.73
N PRO A 42 -32.01 6.56 4.32
CA PRO A 42 -32.02 7.99 4.60
C PRO A 42 -32.04 8.26 6.09
N GLU A 43 -31.21 9.20 6.54
CA GLU A 43 -31.13 9.68 7.92
C GLU A 43 -31.51 11.17 7.99
N PRO A 44 -31.92 11.69 9.17
CA PRO A 44 -32.15 13.11 9.35
C PRO A 44 -30.95 13.94 8.95
N ALA A 45 -31.18 14.97 8.15
CA ALA A 45 -30.11 15.84 7.65
C ALA A 45 -29.34 16.53 8.78
N GLN A 46 -28.04 16.70 8.59
CA GLN A 46 -27.19 17.54 9.47
C GLN A 46 -26.94 18.88 8.81
N GLY A 47 -27.71 19.90 9.20
CA GLY A 47 -27.66 21.20 8.55
C GLY A 47 -28.14 21.11 7.09
N GLU A 48 -27.32 21.58 6.16
CA GLU A 48 -27.62 21.55 4.73
C GLU A 48 -27.25 20.22 4.03
N LYS A 49 -26.54 19.30 4.72
CA LYS A 49 -26.06 18.05 4.13
C LYS A 49 -27.04 16.91 4.37
N ALA A 50 -27.39 16.22 3.29
CA ALA A 50 -28.08 14.94 3.38
C ALA A 50 -27.21 13.90 4.08
N CYS A 51 -27.81 13.05 4.90
CA CYS A 51 -27.14 11.97 5.63
C CYS A 51 -27.81 10.66 5.29
N VAL A 52 -27.01 9.60 5.15
CA VAL A 52 -27.50 8.25 4.90
C VAL A 52 -26.65 7.24 5.69
N SER A 53 -27.25 6.15 6.07
CA SER A 53 -26.50 4.97 6.47
C SER A 53 -26.54 3.90 5.38
N LEU A 54 -25.49 3.11 5.31
CA LEU A 54 -25.26 2.12 4.26
C LEU A 54 -25.10 0.72 4.84
N ILE A 55 -25.72 -0.26 4.17
CA ILE A 55 -25.49 -1.68 4.44
C ILE A 55 -24.95 -2.32 3.15
N PRO A 56 -23.64 -2.58 3.05
CA PRO A 56 -23.07 -3.30 1.92
C PRO A 56 -23.51 -4.78 1.95
N VAL A 57 -24.03 -5.27 0.84
CA VAL A 57 -24.35 -6.68 0.68
C VAL A 57 -23.12 -7.39 0.09
N ASP A 58 -22.15 -7.58 0.98
CA ASP A 58 -20.86 -8.17 0.67
C ASP A 58 -20.86 -9.67 1.03
N PRO A 59 -20.65 -10.58 0.06
CA PRO A 59 -20.66 -12.03 0.31
C PRO A 59 -19.54 -12.50 1.25
N CYS A 60 -18.50 -11.70 1.48
CA CYS A 60 -17.43 -12.02 2.43
C CYS A 60 -17.81 -11.66 3.89
N GLN A 61 -18.90 -10.97 4.12
CA GLN A 61 -19.38 -10.63 5.46
C GLN A 61 -20.15 -11.78 6.10
N ALA A 62 -19.81 -12.12 7.35
CA ALA A 62 -20.41 -13.25 8.07
C ALA A 62 -21.94 -13.14 8.20
N VAL A 63 -22.46 -11.93 8.41
CA VAL A 63 -23.91 -11.67 8.51
C VAL A 63 -24.60 -11.95 7.17
N ILE A 64 -24.07 -11.42 6.08
CA ILE A 64 -24.61 -11.62 4.72
C ILE A 64 -24.56 -13.09 4.33
N MET A 65 -23.45 -13.77 4.64
CA MET A 65 -23.35 -15.22 4.43
C MET A 65 -24.31 -16.00 5.30
N GLY A 66 -24.54 -15.59 6.56
CA GLY A 66 -25.54 -16.20 7.43
C GLY A 66 -26.95 -16.11 6.84
N ILE A 67 -27.33 -14.95 6.30
CA ILE A 67 -28.62 -14.75 5.60
C ILE A 67 -28.68 -15.68 4.38
N ARG A 68 -27.65 -15.68 3.54
CA ARG A 68 -27.59 -16.48 2.31
C ARG A 68 -27.74 -17.98 2.58
N VAL A 69 -27.04 -18.49 3.60
CA VAL A 69 -27.15 -19.89 4.02
C VAL A 69 -28.55 -20.19 4.58
N ALA A 70 -29.06 -19.33 5.45
CA ALA A 70 -30.39 -19.52 6.03
C ALA A 70 -31.50 -19.49 4.96
N MET A 71 -31.37 -18.62 3.93
CA MET A 71 -32.28 -18.62 2.77
C MET A 71 -32.21 -19.95 2.00
N GLY A 72 -30.98 -20.42 1.70
CA GLY A 72 -30.77 -21.65 0.95
C GLY A 72 -31.25 -22.92 1.67
N GLU A 73 -31.17 -22.94 3.01
CA GLU A 73 -31.62 -24.06 3.86
C GLU A 73 -33.07 -23.89 4.38
N ALA A 74 -33.76 -22.84 3.96
CA ALA A 74 -35.10 -22.48 4.43
C ALA A 74 -35.19 -22.36 5.97
N ILE A 75 -34.13 -21.91 6.64
CA ILE A 75 -34.11 -21.64 8.08
C ILE A 75 -34.77 -20.29 8.30
N PRO A 76 -35.75 -20.19 9.24
CA PRO A 76 -36.33 -18.91 9.65
C PRO A 76 -35.25 -17.91 10.09
N ARG A 77 -35.46 -16.65 9.76
CA ARG A 77 -34.54 -15.54 10.07
C ARG A 77 -35.27 -14.48 10.85
N ALA A 78 -34.62 -13.88 11.80
CA ALA A 78 -35.14 -12.76 12.56
C ALA A 78 -34.11 -11.64 12.63
N TYR A 79 -34.52 -10.44 12.32
CA TYR A 79 -33.69 -9.23 12.34
C TYR A 79 -33.95 -8.54 13.67
N ILE A 80 -32.96 -8.56 14.57
CA ILE A 80 -33.12 -8.25 15.99
C ILE A 80 -32.57 -6.92 16.43
N ASP A 81 -31.86 -6.19 15.55
CA ASP A 81 -31.28 -4.90 15.93
C ASP A 81 -32.35 -3.83 16.15
N ARG A 82 -32.04 -2.83 16.96
CA ARG A 82 -32.94 -1.71 17.23
C ARG A 82 -32.93 -0.74 16.04
N GLU A 83 -34.12 -0.37 15.60
CA GLU A 83 -34.26 0.72 14.64
C GLU A 83 -33.82 2.05 15.26
N VAL A 84 -33.02 2.78 14.51
CA VAL A 84 -32.50 4.09 14.90
C VAL A 84 -32.65 5.05 13.73
N ALA A 85 -33.09 6.27 14.01
CA ALA A 85 -33.22 7.29 12.98
C ALA A 85 -31.86 7.71 12.42
N ARG A 86 -30.82 7.67 13.23
CA ARG A 86 -29.45 7.96 12.86
C ARG A 86 -28.53 6.91 13.46
N PHE A 87 -27.62 6.37 12.66
CA PHE A 87 -26.68 5.34 13.10
C PHE A 87 -25.35 5.94 13.60
N ASP A 88 -24.98 5.62 14.82
CA ASP A 88 -23.68 5.94 15.40
C ASP A 88 -22.72 4.74 15.27
N PRO A 89 -21.71 4.81 14.37
CA PRO A 89 -20.77 3.72 14.19
C PRO A 89 -19.85 3.55 15.40
N VAL A 90 -19.77 2.35 15.95
CA VAL A 90 -18.85 2.01 17.04
C VAL A 90 -17.45 1.84 16.45
N ARG A 91 -16.50 2.69 16.85
CA ARG A 91 -15.11 2.58 16.44
C ARG A 91 -14.38 1.57 17.33
N PHE A 92 -13.90 0.51 16.73
CA PHE A 92 -13.13 -0.52 17.40
C PHE A 92 -11.83 -0.80 16.66
N MET A 93 -10.73 -0.82 17.40
CA MET A 93 -9.41 -1.26 16.89
C MET A 93 -9.12 -2.62 17.51
N GLY A 94 -9.49 -3.68 16.80
CA GLY A 94 -9.22 -5.05 17.19
C GLY A 94 -8.01 -5.65 16.49
N PRO A 95 -7.63 -6.90 16.85
CA PRO A 95 -6.65 -7.66 16.10
C PRO A 95 -7.13 -7.89 14.66
N ASP A 96 -6.18 -8.07 13.75
CA ASP A 96 -6.50 -8.37 12.35
C ASP A 96 -7.34 -9.67 12.28
N PRO A 97 -8.55 -9.63 11.67
CA PRO A 97 -9.42 -10.79 11.57
C PRO A 97 -8.79 -12.01 10.88
N TYR A 98 -7.77 -11.79 10.06
CA TYR A 98 -7.01 -12.85 9.40
C TYR A 98 -6.30 -13.79 10.39
N ALA A 99 -6.15 -13.39 11.66
CA ALA A 99 -5.61 -14.23 12.72
C ALA A 99 -6.40 -15.54 12.90
N VAL A 100 -7.70 -15.59 12.55
CA VAL A 100 -8.53 -16.81 12.60
C VAL A 100 -8.01 -17.94 11.70
N LYS A 101 -7.12 -17.62 10.76
CA LYS A 101 -6.42 -18.64 9.95
C LYS A 101 -5.41 -19.44 10.76
N SER A 102 -4.86 -18.84 11.82
CA SER A 102 -3.83 -19.45 12.68
C SER A 102 -4.31 -19.76 14.08
N VAL A 103 -5.35 -19.09 14.54
CA VAL A 103 -5.96 -19.30 15.86
C VAL A 103 -7.46 -19.53 15.69
N SER A 104 -8.05 -20.33 16.59
CA SER A 104 -9.51 -20.55 16.55
C SER A 104 -10.28 -19.28 16.90
N LEU A 105 -11.51 -19.17 16.41
CA LEU A 105 -12.41 -18.05 16.75
C LEU A 105 -12.56 -17.82 18.26
N PRO A 106 -12.76 -18.86 19.11
CA PRO A 106 -12.78 -18.68 20.56
C PRO A 106 -11.48 -18.10 21.14
N MET A 107 -10.31 -18.49 20.60
CA MET A 107 -9.03 -17.94 21.05
C MET A 107 -8.88 -16.48 20.65
N LEU A 108 -9.29 -16.11 19.42
CA LEU A 108 -9.29 -14.71 18.98
C LEU A 108 -10.24 -13.87 19.85
N ALA A 109 -11.43 -14.36 20.12
CA ALA A 109 -12.39 -13.71 21.00
C ALA A 109 -11.82 -13.53 22.41
N ALA A 110 -11.26 -14.59 23.01
CA ALA A 110 -10.66 -14.53 24.34
C ALA A 110 -9.50 -13.51 24.43
N ALA A 111 -8.72 -13.37 23.36
CA ALA A 111 -7.65 -12.37 23.30
C ALA A 111 -8.18 -10.93 23.15
N THR A 112 -9.32 -10.76 22.51
CA THR A 112 -9.90 -9.44 22.20
C THR A 112 -10.80 -8.91 23.32
N LEU A 113 -11.59 -9.78 23.94
CA LEU A 113 -12.60 -9.42 24.95
C LEU A 113 -12.08 -8.54 26.10
N PRO A 114 -10.87 -8.76 26.66
CA PRO A 114 -10.36 -7.92 27.75
C PRO A 114 -10.11 -6.45 27.35
N SER A 115 -9.99 -6.17 26.04
CA SER A 115 -9.77 -4.82 25.52
C SER A 115 -11.06 -4.06 25.22
N LEU A 116 -12.22 -4.73 25.30
CA LEU A 116 -13.52 -4.10 25.04
C LEU A 116 -14.03 -3.37 26.28
N ALA A 117 -14.22 -2.06 26.13
CA ALA A 117 -14.89 -1.28 27.15
C ALA A 117 -16.43 -1.48 27.06
N SER A 118 -17.11 -1.46 28.20
CA SER A 118 -18.58 -1.47 28.20
C SER A 118 -19.12 -0.21 27.53
N PRO A 119 -20.19 -0.32 26.74
CA PRO A 119 -20.82 0.87 26.18
C PRO A 119 -21.33 1.77 27.31
N PRO A 120 -21.20 3.10 27.16
CA PRO A 120 -21.76 4.03 28.15
C PRO A 120 -23.25 3.82 28.31
N THR A 121 -23.75 3.82 29.55
CA THR A 121 -25.18 3.66 29.85
C THR A 121 -25.99 4.73 29.11
N GLY A 122 -27.05 4.30 28.41
CA GLY A 122 -27.90 5.18 27.62
C GLY A 122 -27.33 5.58 26.25
N SER A 123 -26.11 5.13 25.90
CA SER A 123 -25.60 5.29 24.53
C SER A 123 -26.43 4.49 23.53
N GLN A 124 -26.37 4.86 22.26
CA GLN A 124 -27.08 4.11 21.20
C GLN A 124 -26.68 2.65 21.19
N GLN A 125 -25.39 2.32 21.40
CA GLN A 125 -24.92 0.94 21.47
C GLN A 125 -25.56 0.19 22.66
N ASP A 126 -25.63 0.80 23.86
CA ASP A 126 -26.28 0.19 25.03
C ASP A 126 -27.75 -0.06 24.77
N GLN A 127 -28.47 0.90 24.20
CA GLN A 127 -29.90 0.75 23.86
C GLN A 127 -30.14 -0.34 22.81
N ARG A 128 -29.27 -0.44 21.78
CA ARG A 128 -29.34 -1.50 20.76
C ARG A 128 -29.13 -2.89 21.40
N ILE A 129 -28.14 -3.02 22.27
CA ILE A 129 -27.84 -4.28 22.97
C ILE A 129 -29.03 -4.73 23.84
N ARG A 130 -29.64 -3.84 24.61
CA ARG A 130 -30.81 -4.16 25.43
C ARG A 130 -32.02 -4.60 24.59
N TRP A 131 -32.23 -3.91 23.47
CA TRP A 131 -33.29 -4.28 22.53
C TRP A 131 -33.01 -5.64 21.88
N MET A 132 -31.80 -5.92 21.41
CA MET A 132 -31.44 -7.23 20.87
C MET A 132 -31.65 -8.37 21.90
N ALA A 133 -31.29 -8.14 23.16
CA ALA A 133 -31.51 -9.09 24.23
C ALA A 133 -33.01 -9.40 24.43
N PHE A 134 -33.86 -8.38 24.43
CA PHE A 134 -35.29 -8.53 24.48
C PHE A 134 -35.83 -9.34 23.30
N ARG A 135 -35.41 -9.00 22.08
CA ARG A 135 -35.81 -9.73 20.86
C ARG A 135 -35.41 -11.19 20.89
N LEU A 136 -34.26 -11.54 21.47
CA LEU A 136 -33.87 -12.94 21.65
C LEU A 136 -34.81 -13.67 22.60
N HIS A 137 -35.25 -13.04 23.70
CA HIS A 137 -36.26 -13.64 24.59
C HIS A 137 -37.63 -13.85 23.93
N GLU A 138 -38.05 -12.93 23.04
CA GLU A 138 -39.26 -13.14 22.25
C GLU A 138 -39.14 -14.36 21.33
N LEU A 139 -37.98 -14.51 20.65
CA LEU A 139 -37.73 -15.63 19.74
C LEU A 139 -37.70 -16.99 20.46
N GLU A 140 -37.30 -17.04 21.72
CA GLU A 140 -37.29 -18.27 22.52
C GLU A 140 -38.69 -18.81 22.78
N LEU A 141 -39.73 -18.00 22.66
CA LEU A 141 -41.10 -18.47 22.79
C LEU A 141 -41.51 -19.40 21.64
N ASP A 142 -40.95 -19.19 20.46
CA ASP A 142 -41.29 -19.92 19.25
C ASP A 142 -40.21 -20.91 18.79
N HIS A 143 -38.96 -20.74 19.26
CA HIS A 143 -37.82 -21.50 18.79
C HIS A 143 -36.95 -22.05 19.93
N ALA A 144 -36.79 -23.38 19.98
CA ALA A 144 -35.96 -24.04 20.99
C ALA A 144 -34.45 -23.89 20.75
N SER A 145 -34.01 -23.49 19.54
CA SER A 145 -32.60 -23.32 19.19
C SER A 145 -32.40 -22.12 18.27
N ILE A 146 -31.66 -21.14 18.74
CA ILE A 146 -31.41 -19.87 18.06
C ILE A 146 -29.91 -19.69 17.83
N LEU A 147 -29.49 -19.45 16.60
CA LEU A 147 -28.14 -19.00 16.27
C LEU A 147 -28.13 -17.46 16.15
N CYS A 148 -27.54 -16.79 17.12
CA CYS A 148 -27.36 -15.34 17.07
C CYS A 148 -26.01 -14.98 16.46
N LEU A 149 -26.02 -14.25 15.32
CA LEU A 149 -24.84 -13.65 14.71
C LEU A 149 -24.78 -12.18 15.14
N CYS A 150 -23.77 -11.81 15.90
CA CYS A 150 -23.57 -10.43 16.34
C CYS A 150 -22.11 -10.02 16.23
N HIS A 151 -21.85 -8.71 16.29
CA HIS A 151 -20.49 -8.20 16.27
C HIS A 151 -19.76 -8.53 17.58
N LEU A 152 -18.46 -8.80 17.52
CA LEU A 152 -17.66 -9.15 18.70
C LEU A 152 -17.69 -8.05 19.78
N THR A 153 -17.79 -6.78 19.39
CA THR A 153 -17.91 -5.65 20.31
C THR A 153 -19.21 -5.63 21.11
N ASP A 154 -20.26 -6.24 20.59
CA ASP A 154 -21.59 -6.26 21.22
C ASP A 154 -21.82 -7.54 22.01
N TRP A 155 -21.17 -8.65 21.61
CA TRP A 155 -21.41 -9.98 22.17
C TRP A 155 -21.35 -10.08 23.70
N PRO A 156 -20.28 -9.55 24.41
CA PRO A 156 -20.21 -9.70 25.86
C PRO A 156 -21.37 -9.02 26.58
N TRP A 157 -21.73 -7.85 26.08
CA TRP A 157 -22.76 -7.00 26.64
C TRP A 157 -24.16 -7.51 26.30
N LEU A 158 -24.37 -8.03 25.08
CA LEU A 158 -25.58 -8.70 24.65
C LEU A 158 -25.83 -9.94 25.53
N ARG A 159 -24.80 -10.76 25.74
CA ARG A 159 -24.88 -11.91 26.64
C ARG A 159 -25.25 -11.51 28.09
N ALA A 160 -24.61 -10.47 28.60
CA ALA A 160 -24.87 -9.97 29.94
C ALA A 160 -26.31 -9.41 30.08
N ALA A 161 -26.74 -8.60 29.10
CA ALA A 161 -28.11 -8.04 29.08
C ALA A 161 -29.19 -9.12 28.98
N TYR A 162 -28.94 -10.15 28.14
CA TYR A 162 -29.82 -11.29 27.98
C TYR A 162 -30.00 -12.06 29.31
N HIS A 163 -28.89 -12.41 29.99
CA HIS A 163 -28.98 -13.12 31.27
C HIS A 163 -29.57 -12.29 32.42
N ALA A 164 -29.34 -10.98 32.39
CA ALA A 164 -29.85 -10.07 33.42
C ALA A 164 -31.29 -9.59 33.19
N ASN A 165 -31.89 -9.93 32.04
CA ASN A 165 -33.21 -9.47 31.61
C ASN A 165 -33.40 -7.96 31.78
N VAL A 166 -32.47 -7.18 31.20
CA VAL A 166 -32.36 -5.73 31.40
C VAL A 166 -33.52 -5.00 30.71
N PRO A 167 -34.11 -3.96 31.30
CA PRO A 167 -35.12 -3.11 30.65
C PRO A 167 -34.62 -2.51 29.35
N TYR A 168 -35.50 -2.38 28.38
CA TYR A 168 -35.20 -1.84 27.05
C TYR A 168 -36.10 -0.64 26.71
N ASP A 169 -35.60 0.22 25.83
CA ASP A 169 -36.36 1.31 25.23
C ASP A 169 -36.96 0.87 23.89
N ARG A 170 -38.18 1.29 23.62
CA ARG A 170 -38.80 1.02 22.32
C ARG A 170 -38.04 1.67 21.17
N PRO A 171 -38.02 1.05 19.96
CA PRO A 171 -37.41 1.63 18.79
C PRO A 171 -38.05 2.97 18.39
N GLU A 172 -37.30 3.77 17.71
CA GLU A 172 -37.82 5.00 17.08
C GLU A 172 -38.72 4.64 15.90
N THR A 173 -39.83 5.37 15.75
CA THR A 173 -40.85 5.07 14.72
C THR A 173 -40.61 5.80 13.39
N THR A 174 -39.64 6.72 13.33
CA THR A 174 -39.34 7.55 12.15
C THR A 174 -38.02 7.15 11.52
N VAL A 175 -38.00 6.02 10.87
CA VAL A 175 -36.85 5.58 10.07
C VAL A 175 -37.22 5.79 8.59
N GLY A 176 -36.26 6.34 7.81
CA GLY A 176 -36.44 6.47 6.37
C GLY A 176 -36.63 5.12 5.70
N GLN A 177 -37.33 5.07 4.57
CA GLN A 177 -37.49 3.83 3.83
C GLN A 177 -36.17 3.39 3.21
N PRO A 178 -35.76 2.11 3.40
CA PRO A 178 -34.54 1.58 2.79
C PRO A 178 -34.72 1.44 1.27
N VAL A 179 -33.67 1.76 0.54
CA VAL A 179 -33.62 1.61 -0.92
C VAL A 179 -32.42 0.74 -1.29
N ARG A 180 -32.66 -0.32 -2.07
CA ARG A 180 -31.58 -1.11 -2.66
C ARG A 180 -31.07 -0.39 -3.92
N CYS A 181 -29.77 -0.12 -3.95
CA CYS A 181 -29.09 0.49 -5.09
C CYS A 181 -27.99 -0.44 -5.61
N ARG A 182 -27.70 -0.35 -6.90
CA ARG A 182 -26.49 -0.94 -7.48
C ARG A 182 -25.28 -0.10 -7.09
N VAL A 183 -24.09 -0.73 -7.04
CA VAL A 183 -22.84 -0.02 -6.78
C VAL A 183 -22.10 0.19 -8.08
N ASN A 184 -21.63 1.42 -8.32
CA ASN A 184 -20.75 1.69 -9.45
C ASN A 184 -19.49 0.83 -9.36
N HIS A 185 -19.07 0.21 -10.48
CA HIS A 185 -17.90 -0.68 -10.53
C HIS A 185 -16.64 -0.05 -9.91
N ASP A 186 -16.37 1.21 -10.18
CA ASP A 186 -15.20 1.92 -9.63
C ASP A 186 -15.28 2.12 -8.11
N SER A 187 -16.48 2.04 -7.54
CA SER A 187 -16.76 2.22 -6.11
C SER A 187 -16.81 0.92 -5.31
N LEU A 188 -16.75 -0.25 -5.96
CA LEU A 188 -16.82 -1.56 -5.29
C LEU A 188 -15.78 -1.71 -4.19
N TYR A 189 -14.58 -1.14 -4.39
CA TYR A 189 -13.51 -1.15 -3.39
C TYR A 189 -13.91 -0.50 -2.04
N PHE A 190 -14.82 0.47 -2.08
CA PHE A 190 -15.32 1.15 -0.87
C PHE A 190 -16.53 0.45 -0.25
N ALA A 191 -17.23 -0.38 -1.01
CA ALA A 191 -18.40 -1.13 -0.56
C ALA A 191 -18.03 -2.51 0.02
N LEU A 192 -16.95 -3.13 -0.46
CA LEU A 192 -16.52 -4.47 -0.08
C LEU A 192 -15.48 -4.44 1.05
N GLY A 193 -15.53 -5.41 1.93
CA GLY A 193 -14.55 -5.61 3.00
C GLY A 193 -13.23 -6.19 2.51
N GLU A 194 -13.25 -6.88 1.37
CA GLU A 194 -12.09 -7.44 0.68
C GLU A 194 -11.90 -6.76 -0.69
N LEU A 195 -10.76 -7.02 -1.36
CA LEU A 195 -10.55 -6.54 -2.71
C LEU A 195 -11.61 -7.13 -3.66
N PRO A 196 -12.18 -6.37 -4.59
CA PRO A 196 -13.20 -6.87 -5.53
C PRO A 196 -12.78 -8.15 -6.25
N PHE A 197 -11.54 -8.24 -6.71
CA PHE A 197 -10.97 -9.46 -7.31
C PHE A 197 -11.01 -10.67 -6.36
N LEU A 198 -10.72 -10.48 -5.07
CA LEU A 198 -10.75 -11.57 -4.09
C LEU A 198 -12.18 -12.02 -3.80
N THR A 199 -13.10 -11.07 -3.73
CA THR A 199 -14.52 -11.36 -3.59
C THR A 199 -15.05 -12.15 -4.80
N GLU A 200 -14.67 -11.76 -6.02
CA GLU A 200 -14.98 -12.52 -7.24
C GLU A 200 -14.40 -13.93 -7.21
N LEU A 201 -13.13 -14.06 -6.83
CA LEU A 201 -12.45 -15.34 -6.73
C LEU A 201 -13.13 -16.26 -5.69
N TYR A 202 -13.58 -15.69 -4.57
CA TYR A 202 -14.35 -16.40 -3.55
C TYR A 202 -15.68 -16.91 -4.12
N GLU A 203 -16.45 -16.07 -4.83
CA GLU A 203 -17.73 -16.48 -5.44
C GLU A 203 -17.52 -17.57 -6.50
N ARG A 204 -16.55 -17.42 -7.41
CA ARG A 204 -16.20 -18.45 -8.41
C ARG A 204 -15.85 -19.79 -7.75
N ARG A 205 -15.09 -19.75 -6.66
CA ARG A 205 -14.70 -20.97 -5.94
C ARG A 205 -15.88 -21.61 -5.26
N ARG A 206 -16.82 -20.83 -4.73
CA ARG A 206 -18.06 -21.34 -4.17
C ARG A 206 -18.90 -22.10 -5.18
N GLU A 207 -19.00 -21.65 -6.41
CA GLU A 207 -19.75 -22.32 -7.49
C GLU A 207 -19.18 -23.71 -7.81
N THR A 208 -17.88 -23.89 -7.69
CA THR A 208 -17.17 -25.12 -8.08
C THR A 208 -16.87 -26.07 -6.91
N LEU A 209 -17.26 -25.69 -5.67
CA LEU A 209 -16.85 -26.39 -4.46
C LEU A 209 -17.47 -27.77 -4.26
N HIS A 210 -16.59 -28.73 -3.99
CA HIS A 210 -16.94 -30.01 -3.42
C HIS A 210 -16.62 -30.12 -1.93
N SER A 211 -15.88 -29.15 -1.36
CA SER A 211 -15.43 -29.13 0.04
C SER A 211 -15.06 -27.71 0.47
N ASP A 212 -15.41 -27.32 1.71
CA ASP A 212 -15.07 -26.02 2.29
C ASP A 212 -13.56 -25.76 2.40
N TRP A 213 -12.76 -26.81 2.46
CA TRP A 213 -11.29 -26.69 2.46
C TRP A 213 -10.75 -26.00 1.18
N ASN A 214 -11.48 -26.06 0.08
CA ASN A 214 -11.12 -25.40 -1.16
C ASN A 214 -11.34 -23.88 -1.14
N LEU A 215 -11.99 -23.34 -0.09
CA LEU A 215 -12.13 -21.89 0.15
C LEU A 215 -10.86 -21.27 0.75
N ALA A 216 -9.91 -22.08 1.23
CA ALA A 216 -8.64 -21.56 1.72
C ALA A 216 -7.76 -21.08 0.55
N LEU A 217 -7.94 -19.83 0.16
CA LEU A 217 -7.23 -19.18 -0.93
C LEU A 217 -6.03 -18.37 -0.41
N ASP A 218 -4.91 -18.47 -1.12
CA ASP A 218 -3.86 -17.45 -1.05
C ASP A 218 -4.20 -16.32 -2.04
N GLY A 219 -5.11 -15.44 -1.63
CA GLY A 219 -5.64 -14.40 -2.50
C GLY A 219 -4.59 -13.46 -3.06
N VAL A 220 -3.54 -13.15 -2.30
CA VAL A 220 -2.44 -12.30 -2.76
C VAL A 220 -1.66 -12.98 -3.88
N LYS A 221 -1.37 -14.26 -3.74
CA LYS A 221 -0.69 -15.05 -4.78
C LYS A 221 -1.52 -15.12 -6.04
N GLU A 222 -2.81 -15.44 -5.93
CA GLU A 222 -3.73 -15.51 -7.09
C GLU A 222 -3.83 -14.14 -7.79
N LEU A 223 -3.94 -13.06 -7.03
CA LEU A 223 -3.95 -11.70 -7.57
C LEU A 223 -2.68 -11.39 -8.38
N LEU A 224 -1.51 -11.77 -7.88
CA LEU A 224 -0.25 -11.51 -8.58
C LEU A 224 -0.09 -12.36 -9.84
N ILE A 225 -0.54 -13.62 -9.81
CA ILE A 225 -0.53 -14.51 -10.97
C ILE A 225 -1.46 -13.94 -12.05
N GLU A 226 -2.69 -13.59 -11.68
CA GLU A 226 -3.65 -13.00 -12.63
C GLU A 226 -3.15 -11.66 -13.18
N THR A 227 -2.59 -10.80 -12.33
CA THR A 227 -1.98 -9.54 -12.77
C THR A 227 -0.89 -9.78 -13.82
N ARG A 228 -0.02 -10.77 -13.58
CA ARG A 228 1.02 -11.13 -14.54
C ARG A 228 0.45 -11.63 -15.85
N THR A 229 -0.58 -12.46 -15.80
CA THR A 229 -1.27 -12.97 -16.99
C THR A 229 -1.86 -11.84 -17.82
N ARG A 230 -2.65 -10.96 -17.21
CA ARG A 230 -3.24 -9.80 -17.88
C ARG A 230 -2.19 -8.83 -18.41
N TRP A 231 -1.10 -8.65 -17.68
CA TRP A 231 0.01 -7.80 -18.10
C TRP A 231 0.72 -8.36 -19.35
N ILE A 232 0.95 -9.66 -19.42
CA ILE A 232 1.51 -10.33 -20.59
C ILE A 232 0.56 -10.24 -21.80
N GLU A 233 -0.72 -10.47 -21.58
CA GLU A 233 -1.75 -10.39 -22.63
C GLU A 233 -1.86 -8.96 -23.19
N HIS A 234 -1.83 -7.96 -22.31
CA HIS A 234 -1.82 -6.55 -22.70
C HIS A 234 -0.62 -6.23 -23.61
N HIS A 235 0.60 -6.65 -23.24
CA HIS A 235 1.78 -6.43 -24.06
C HIS A 235 1.70 -7.16 -25.42
N ARG A 236 1.16 -8.37 -25.42
CA ARG A 236 0.93 -9.13 -26.68
C ARG A 236 -0.07 -8.41 -27.59
N SER A 237 -1.17 -7.92 -27.03
CA SER A 237 -2.19 -7.20 -27.81
C SER A 237 -1.66 -5.89 -28.42
N GLU A 238 -0.73 -5.26 -27.74
CA GLU A 238 -0.03 -4.08 -28.27
C GLU A 238 1.08 -4.40 -29.24
N GLY A 239 1.43 -5.71 -29.45
CA GLY A 239 2.57 -6.16 -30.26
C GLY A 239 3.90 -5.61 -29.70
N ALA A 240 3.95 -5.34 -28.41
CA ALA A 240 5.17 -4.95 -27.72
C ALA A 240 5.97 -6.19 -27.31
N SER A 241 7.30 -6.09 -27.27
CA SER A 241 8.14 -7.13 -26.69
C SER A 241 7.75 -7.32 -25.22
N ILE A 242 7.52 -8.58 -24.82
CA ILE A 242 7.24 -8.91 -23.42
C ILE A 242 8.57 -8.78 -22.69
N PRO A 243 8.67 -7.87 -21.69
CA PRO A 243 9.88 -7.76 -20.91
C PRO A 243 10.16 -9.04 -20.12
N ASP A 244 11.36 -9.59 -20.23
CA ASP A 244 11.75 -10.88 -19.63
C ASP A 244 11.83 -10.85 -18.09
N TRP A 245 11.72 -9.68 -17.49
CA TRP A 245 11.99 -9.48 -16.07
C TRP A 245 10.83 -9.81 -15.13
N VAL A 246 9.57 -9.93 -15.59
CA VAL A 246 8.47 -10.38 -14.71
C VAL A 246 8.53 -11.91 -14.55
N THR A 247 9.57 -12.36 -13.89
CA THR A 247 9.82 -13.77 -13.61
C THR A 247 9.16 -14.20 -12.30
N PRO A 248 9.01 -15.51 -12.04
CA PRO A 248 8.60 -16.00 -10.72
C PRO A 248 9.47 -15.50 -9.56
N HIS A 249 10.76 -15.28 -9.81
CA HIS A 249 11.68 -14.73 -8.82
C HIS A 249 11.29 -13.29 -8.43
N ILE A 250 10.97 -12.44 -9.39
CA ILE A 250 10.51 -11.07 -9.09
C ILE A 250 9.20 -11.09 -8.30
N LEU A 251 8.26 -11.99 -8.64
CA LEU A 251 7.03 -12.14 -7.85
C LEU A 251 7.32 -12.61 -6.42
N GLN A 252 8.31 -13.48 -6.23
CA GLN A 252 8.76 -13.89 -4.90
C GLN A 252 9.34 -12.70 -4.11
N VAL A 253 10.20 -11.89 -4.74
CA VAL A 253 10.74 -10.67 -4.12
C VAL A 253 9.62 -9.69 -3.78
N LEU A 254 8.63 -9.54 -4.67
CA LEU A 254 7.45 -8.71 -4.42
C LEU A 254 6.67 -9.20 -3.19
N LEU A 255 6.39 -10.51 -3.11
CA LEU A 255 5.71 -11.11 -1.95
C LEU A 255 6.49 -10.89 -0.65
N GLN A 256 7.80 -11.04 -0.68
CA GLN A 256 8.66 -10.77 0.48
C GLN A 256 8.59 -9.29 0.90
N TYR A 257 8.58 -8.38 -0.06
CA TYR A 257 8.47 -6.95 0.21
C TYR A 257 7.09 -6.59 0.77
N VAL A 258 6.02 -7.12 0.17
CA VAL A 258 4.64 -6.98 0.69
C VAL A 258 4.56 -7.47 2.13
N ARG A 259 5.09 -8.66 2.42
CA ARG A 259 5.11 -9.20 3.78
C ARG A 259 5.82 -8.25 4.76
N ASN A 260 6.97 -7.71 4.37
CA ASN A 260 7.72 -6.80 5.23
C ASN A 260 6.95 -5.51 5.51
N LEU A 261 6.30 -4.92 4.49
CA LEU A 261 5.43 -3.75 4.66
C LEU A 261 4.25 -4.06 5.60
N THR A 262 3.61 -5.21 5.41
CA THR A 262 2.46 -5.65 6.22
C THR A 262 2.85 -5.81 7.69
N LEU A 263 4.03 -6.39 7.97
CA LEU A 263 4.55 -6.53 9.32
C LEU A 263 4.87 -5.17 9.96
N LEU A 264 5.41 -4.22 9.19
CA LEU A 264 5.64 -2.85 9.66
C LEU A 264 4.32 -2.14 10.01
N GLU A 265 3.25 -2.40 9.26
CA GLU A 265 1.91 -1.90 9.54
C GLU A 265 1.20 -2.66 10.68
N ARG A 266 1.86 -3.67 11.29
CA ARG A 266 1.31 -4.57 12.32
C ARG A 266 0.01 -5.25 11.86
N ARG A 267 -0.04 -5.66 10.59
CA ARG A 267 -1.15 -6.39 9.99
C ARG A 267 -0.71 -7.78 9.56
N LEU A 268 -1.67 -8.67 9.40
CA LEU A 268 -1.46 -10.02 8.85
C LEU A 268 -1.77 -10.06 7.34
N THR A 269 -2.67 -9.18 6.88
CA THR A 269 -3.04 -9.04 5.48
C THR A 269 -2.53 -7.71 4.92
N PRO A 270 -1.98 -7.70 3.70
CA PRO A 270 -1.53 -6.48 3.06
C PRO A 270 -2.71 -5.60 2.64
N SER A 271 -2.54 -4.29 2.77
CA SER A 271 -3.45 -3.32 2.16
C SER A 271 -3.20 -3.22 0.65
N LEU A 272 -4.20 -2.77 -0.11
CA LEU A 272 -4.01 -2.48 -1.54
C LEU A 272 -2.85 -1.50 -1.76
N TYR A 273 -2.72 -0.51 -0.90
CA TYR A 273 -1.61 0.45 -0.96
C TYR A 273 -0.25 -0.26 -0.85
N SER A 274 -0.07 -1.15 0.13
CA SER A 274 1.19 -1.90 0.34
C SER A 274 1.50 -2.80 -0.85
N LEU A 275 0.47 -3.44 -1.45
CA LEU A 275 0.60 -4.24 -2.67
C LEU A 275 1.08 -3.40 -3.86
N VAL A 276 0.45 -2.25 -4.10
CA VAL A 276 0.79 -1.37 -5.22
C VAL A 276 2.16 -0.71 -5.03
N VAL A 277 2.53 -0.32 -3.80
CA VAL A 277 3.87 0.18 -3.48
C VAL A 277 4.93 -0.87 -3.76
N ALA A 278 4.73 -2.10 -3.28
CA ALA A 278 5.65 -3.19 -3.53
C ALA A 278 5.78 -3.49 -5.03
N ALA A 279 4.67 -3.55 -5.76
CA ALA A 279 4.66 -3.74 -7.21
C ALA A 279 5.43 -2.62 -7.93
N LYS A 280 5.20 -1.37 -7.55
CA LYS A 280 5.93 -0.21 -8.08
C LYS A 280 7.44 -0.34 -7.89
N GLN A 281 7.87 -0.72 -6.69
CA GLN A 281 9.28 -0.80 -6.34
C GLN A 281 10.00 -2.01 -6.96
N THR A 282 9.32 -3.13 -7.12
CA THR A 282 9.92 -4.37 -7.62
C THR A 282 9.69 -4.60 -9.12
N ALA A 283 8.50 -4.28 -9.61
CA ALA A 283 8.06 -4.57 -10.97
C ALA A 283 7.71 -3.32 -11.79
N GLY A 284 7.71 -2.15 -11.17
CA GLY A 284 7.52 -0.87 -11.84
C GLY A 284 6.09 -0.41 -12.00
N ASP A 285 5.99 0.82 -12.48
CA ASP A 285 4.72 1.54 -12.52
C ASP A 285 3.68 0.87 -13.43
N ASP A 286 4.13 0.31 -14.57
CA ASP A 286 3.20 -0.37 -15.51
C ASP A 286 2.57 -1.60 -14.87
N PHE A 287 3.39 -2.42 -14.19
CA PHE A 287 2.90 -3.58 -13.48
C PHE A 287 2.04 -3.18 -12.27
N ALA A 288 2.42 -2.12 -11.55
CA ALA A 288 1.64 -1.58 -10.44
C ALA A 288 0.26 -1.07 -10.87
N VAL A 289 0.15 -0.42 -12.03
CA VAL A 289 -1.13 0.00 -12.61
C VAL A 289 -1.98 -1.22 -13.00
N MET A 290 -1.36 -2.25 -13.61
CA MET A 290 -2.06 -3.49 -13.94
C MET A 290 -2.56 -4.20 -12.68
N LEU A 291 -1.73 -4.24 -11.61
CA LEU A 291 -2.12 -4.79 -10.32
C LEU A 291 -3.33 -4.05 -9.73
N LEU A 292 -3.31 -2.72 -9.77
CA LEU A 292 -4.41 -1.90 -9.28
C LEU A 292 -5.71 -2.18 -10.06
N LYS A 293 -5.63 -2.25 -11.39
CA LYS A 293 -6.78 -2.60 -12.24
C LYS A 293 -7.29 -4.00 -11.94
N THR A 294 -6.39 -4.99 -11.84
CA THR A 294 -6.78 -6.37 -11.51
C THR A 294 -7.42 -6.46 -10.13
N ALA A 295 -6.85 -5.79 -9.12
CA ALA A 295 -7.39 -5.80 -7.76
C ALA A 295 -8.79 -5.21 -7.65
N LYS A 296 -9.11 -4.22 -8.49
CA LYS A 296 -10.43 -3.57 -8.56
C LYS A 296 -11.41 -4.27 -9.49
N SER A 297 -10.98 -5.21 -10.33
CA SER A 297 -11.89 -5.89 -11.25
C SER A 297 -12.86 -6.81 -10.51
N TYR A 298 -14.09 -6.86 -11.01
CA TYR A 298 -15.16 -7.72 -10.51
C TYR A 298 -16.05 -8.14 -11.68
N GLY A 299 -15.91 -9.38 -12.13
CA GLY A 299 -16.51 -9.85 -13.39
C GLY A 299 -18.03 -10.08 -13.33
N TYR A 300 -18.62 -10.11 -12.13
CA TYR A 300 -20.08 -10.24 -11.98
C TYR A 300 -20.82 -8.90 -12.06
N GLN A 301 -20.11 -7.79 -12.17
CA GLN A 301 -20.69 -6.46 -12.31
C GLN A 301 -20.14 -5.78 -13.56
N ASP A 302 -21.02 -5.39 -14.47
CA ASP A 302 -20.64 -4.89 -15.80
C ASP A 302 -20.00 -3.49 -15.69
N GLU A 303 -18.76 -3.35 -16.17
CA GLU A 303 -18.05 -2.07 -16.28
C GLU A 303 -18.79 -1.10 -17.23
N ARG A 304 -19.53 -1.62 -18.20
CA ARG A 304 -20.27 -0.83 -19.18
C ARG A 304 -21.59 -0.28 -18.66
N ALA A 305 -22.06 -0.78 -17.53
CA ALA A 305 -23.27 -0.33 -16.87
C ALA A 305 -23.11 1.01 -16.12
N GLN A 306 -22.03 1.74 -16.32
CA GLN A 306 -21.76 3.06 -15.72
C GLN A 306 -22.82 4.12 -16.04
N SER A 307 -23.70 3.86 -17.01
CA SER A 307 -24.80 4.77 -17.39
C SER A 307 -26.16 4.40 -16.79
N LEU A 308 -26.22 3.44 -15.86
CA LEU A 308 -27.49 3.05 -15.24
C LEU A 308 -27.90 4.09 -14.19
N SER A 309 -29.10 4.59 -14.35
CA SER A 309 -29.72 5.63 -13.52
C SER A 309 -29.97 5.23 -12.05
N ASP A 310 -29.65 4.00 -11.67
CA ASP A 310 -29.89 3.41 -10.33
C ASP A 310 -28.61 3.03 -9.58
N ALA A 311 -27.43 3.38 -10.09
CA ALA A 311 -26.16 3.09 -9.46
C ALA A 311 -25.69 4.21 -8.52
N VAL A 312 -25.15 3.84 -7.37
CA VAL A 312 -24.52 4.76 -6.42
C VAL A 312 -23.02 4.77 -6.56
N THR A 313 -22.41 5.94 -6.39
CA THR A 313 -20.95 6.10 -6.32
C THR A 313 -20.55 6.31 -4.88
N VAL A 314 -19.75 5.39 -4.35
CA VAL A 314 -19.32 5.38 -2.94
C VAL A 314 -17.90 5.92 -2.83
N GLY A 315 -17.69 6.84 -1.91
CA GLY A 315 -16.37 7.35 -1.49
C GLY A 315 -16.04 6.97 -0.04
N LEU A 316 -15.09 7.67 0.56
CA LEU A 316 -14.63 7.39 1.93
C LEU A 316 -15.71 7.64 3.00
N ASN A 317 -16.38 8.78 2.93
CA ASN A 317 -17.41 9.20 3.89
C ASN A 317 -18.63 9.82 3.17
N GLU A 318 -18.68 9.73 1.87
CA GLU A 318 -19.72 10.34 1.05
C GLU A 318 -20.21 9.32 0.04
N VAL A 319 -21.47 9.46 -0.34
CA VAL A 319 -22.10 8.68 -1.38
C VAL A 319 -22.87 9.64 -2.30
N GLU A 320 -22.70 9.45 -3.59
CA GLU A 320 -23.52 10.09 -4.62
C GLU A 320 -24.66 9.14 -4.96
N LEU A 321 -25.86 9.59 -4.70
CA LEU A 321 -27.10 8.85 -4.95
C LEU A 321 -27.49 8.92 -6.44
N PRO A 322 -28.40 8.05 -6.92
CA PRO A 322 -28.81 8.03 -8.32
C PRO A 322 -29.45 9.33 -8.81
N ASP A 323 -29.98 10.14 -7.91
CA ASP A 323 -30.55 11.46 -8.19
C ASP A 323 -29.51 12.59 -8.28
N GLY A 324 -28.20 12.26 -8.12
CA GLY A 324 -27.09 13.21 -8.09
C GLY A 324 -26.88 13.89 -6.74
N THR A 325 -27.65 13.55 -5.72
CA THR A 325 -27.47 14.08 -4.36
C THR A 325 -26.23 13.47 -3.72
N VAL A 326 -25.32 14.30 -3.19
CA VAL A 326 -24.17 13.86 -2.41
C VAL A 326 -24.53 13.91 -0.93
N ALA A 327 -24.50 12.75 -0.29
CA ALA A 327 -24.84 12.58 1.12
C ALA A 327 -23.62 12.09 1.93
N THR A 328 -23.55 12.50 3.20
CA THR A 328 -22.61 11.92 4.15
C THR A 328 -23.07 10.51 4.53
N ALA A 329 -22.17 9.53 4.45
CA ALA A 329 -22.49 8.13 4.60
C ALA A 329 -21.86 7.49 5.85
N ALA A 330 -22.64 6.71 6.61
CA ALA A 330 -22.17 5.86 7.70
C ALA A 330 -22.43 4.38 7.36
N ASN A 331 -21.38 3.54 7.42
CA ASN A 331 -21.53 2.11 7.17
C ASN A 331 -22.05 1.41 8.45
N ARG A 332 -23.18 0.70 8.37
CA ARG A 332 -23.74 -0.06 9.49
C ARG A 332 -23.02 -1.38 9.74
N LEU A 333 -22.43 -1.98 8.71
CA LEU A 333 -21.59 -3.17 8.87
C LEU A 333 -20.15 -2.69 9.04
N GLN A 334 -19.67 -2.71 10.26
CA GLN A 334 -18.36 -2.19 10.61
C GLN A 334 -17.26 -3.01 9.93
N GLY A 335 -16.39 -2.31 9.21
CA GLY A 335 -15.15 -2.83 8.67
C GLY A 335 -13.93 -2.09 9.26
N PRO A 336 -12.70 -2.48 8.89
CA PRO A 336 -11.53 -1.72 9.27
C PRO A 336 -11.63 -0.29 8.72
N PRO A 337 -11.16 0.72 9.46
CA PRO A 337 -11.21 2.11 9.00
C PRO A 337 -10.41 2.27 7.71
N LEU A 338 -11.01 2.93 6.71
CA LEU A 338 -10.32 3.28 5.48
C LEU A 338 -9.33 4.42 5.76
N ILE A 339 -8.08 4.25 5.30
CA ILE A 339 -7.02 5.24 5.44
C ILE A 339 -6.67 5.74 4.05
N TRP A 340 -6.78 7.06 3.84
CA TRP A 340 -6.35 7.70 2.60
C TRP A 340 -4.83 7.74 2.53
N ARG A 341 -4.26 7.27 1.42
CA ARG A 341 -2.84 7.37 1.10
C ARG A 341 -2.67 7.70 -0.37
N GLU A 342 -1.86 8.68 -0.67
CA GLU A 342 -1.56 9.06 -2.05
C GLU A 342 -0.32 8.33 -2.57
N LEU A 343 -0.40 7.85 -3.81
CA LEU A 343 0.71 7.23 -4.51
C LEU A 343 0.70 7.66 -5.98
N SER A 344 1.75 8.36 -6.38
CA SER A 344 1.93 8.73 -7.78
C SER A 344 2.48 7.53 -8.57
N LEU A 345 1.74 7.10 -9.59
CA LEU A 345 2.16 6.10 -10.57
C LEU A 345 2.40 6.78 -11.92
N LYS A 346 3.52 6.46 -12.55
CA LYS A 346 3.92 7.00 -13.86
C LYS A 346 4.20 5.84 -14.83
N PRO A 347 3.15 5.21 -15.37
CA PRO A 347 3.30 4.12 -16.32
C PRO A 347 3.96 4.60 -17.61
N LYS A 348 4.52 3.67 -18.38
CA LYS A 348 4.96 3.97 -19.75
C LYS A 348 3.79 4.55 -20.55
N PRO A 349 4.07 5.55 -21.39
CA PRO A 349 3.06 6.05 -22.29
C PRO A 349 2.61 4.93 -23.24
N ASP A 350 1.31 4.90 -23.53
CA ASP A 350 0.77 4.05 -24.58
C ASP A 350 1.38 4.41 -25.95
N ARG A 351 1.19 3.54 -26.94
CA ARG A 351 1.73 3.76 -28.30
C ARG A 351 1.29 5.09 -28.91
N LYS A 352 0.06 5.54 -28.62
CA LYS A 352 -0.47 6.80 -29.14
C LYS A 352 0.28 7.99 -28.54
N THR A 353 0.44 7.98 -27.23
CA THR A 353 1.19 9.01 -26.49
C THR A 353 2.67 8.98 -26.85
N SER A 354 3.29 7.80 -26.95
CA SER A 354 4.67 7.63 -27.38
C SER A 354 4.90 8.15 -28.80
N ARG A 355 4.01 7.85 -29.76
CA ARG A 355 4.06 8.40 -31.12
C ARG A 355 3.90 9.92 -31.12
N ARG A 356 2.98 10.45 -30.30
CA ARG A 356 2.79 11.89 -30.16
C ARG A 356 4.07 12.55 -29.64
N TRP A 357 4.73 11.98 -28.64
CA TRP A 357 6.00 12.49 -28.12
C TRP A 357 7.13 12.38 -29.15
N SER A 358 7.24 11.27 -29.85
CA SER A 358 8.22 11.13 -30.94
C SER A 358 8.02 12.18 -32.04
N HIS A 359 6.77 12.53 -32.34
CA HIS A 359 6.46 13.57 -33.31
C HIS A 359 6.83 14.97 -32.81
N LEU A 360 6.64 15.25 -31.52
CA LEU A 360 6.98 16.53 -30.89
C LEU A 360 8.46 16.67 -30.56
N TRP A 361 9.16 15.56 -30.43
CA TRP A 361 10.58 15.50 -30.04
C TRP A 361 11.50 16.39 -30.90
N ASN A 362 11.55 16.15 -32.17
CA ASN A 362 12.47 16.86 -33.07
C ASN A 362 12.10 18.34 -33.29
N PRO A 363 10.84 18.70 -33.60
CA PRO A 363 10.44 20.09 -33.80
C PRO A 363 10.67 20.98 -32.58
N GLN A 364 10.53 20.42 -31.38
CA GLN A 364 10.65 21.18 -30.13
C GLN A 364 12.02 21.05 -29.46
N ARG A 365 12.96 20.34 -30.10
CA ARG A 365 14.33 20.12 -29.60
C ARG A 365 14.37 19.51 -28.18
N GLN A 366 13.46 18.63 -27.89
CA GLN A 366 13.50 17.89 -26.63
C GLN A 366 14.77 17.02 -26.58
N CYS A 367 15.43 16.98 -25.42
CA CYS A 367 16.68 16.25 -25.25
C CYS A 367 16.47 14.77 -24.98
N SER A 368 15.30 14.37 -24.50
CA SER A 368 15.05 13.00 -24.09
C SER A 368 13.57 12.63 -24.14
N TRP A 369 13.27 11.37 -23.84
CA TRP A 369 11.91 10.88 -23.67
C TRP A 369 11.41 11.26 -22.26
N PRO A 370 10.45 12.21 -22.12
CA PRO A 370 10.13 12.82 -20.83
C PRO A 370 9.88 11.86 -19.65
N PRO A 371 9.17 10.70 -19.82
CA PRO A 371 8.99 9.78 -18.72
C PRO A 371 10.27 9.09 -18.25
N GLU A 372 11.20 8.82 -19.15
CA GLU A 372 12.47 8.16 -18.80
C GLU A 372 13.40 9.14 -18.07
N ASP A 373 13.48 10.39 -18.53
CA ASP A 373 14.21 11.46 -17.85
C ASP A 373 13.74 11.66 -16.42
N GLN A 374 12.45 11.84 -16.26
CA GLN A 374 11.87 12.07 -14.95
C GLN A 374 12.13 10.90 -14.00
N ARG A 375 12.25 9.67 -14.52
CA ARG A 375 12.60 8.49 -13.72
C ARG A 375 14.06 8.51 -13.29
N ILE A 376 14.97 8.84 -14.21
CA ILE A 376 16.40 8.93 -13.94
C ILE A 376 16.64 9.98 -12.86
N GLU A 377 16.07 11.18 -13.00
CA GLU A 377 16.25 12.26 -12.05
C GLU A 377 15.53 12.02 -10.72
N SER A 378 14.35 11.42 -10.73
CA SER A 378 13.64 11.04 -9.50
C SER A 378 14.44 10.00 -8.71
N PHE A 379 15.07 9.05 -9.39
CA PHE A 379 15.91 8.05 -8.74
C PHE A 379 17.16 8.70 -8.14
N ASN A 380 17.83 9.57 -8.89
CA ASN A 380 18.99 10.33 -8.41
C ASN A 380 18.62 11.16 -7.16
N THR A 381 17.47 11.82 -7.17
CA THR A 381 16.94 12.55 -6.00
C THR A 381 16.69 11.61 -4.80
N HIS A 382 16.16 10.42 -5.05
CA HIS A 382 15.94 9.42 -3.99
C HIS A 382 17.27 8.95 -3.38
N VAL A 383 18.29 8.70 -4.17
CA VAL A 383 19.61 8.30 -3.66
C VAL A 383 20.26 9.42 -2.85
N ARG A 384 20.12 10.68 -3.28
CA ARG A 384 20.60 11.84 -2.52
C ARG A 384 19.92 11.95 -1.16
N ALA A 385 18.59 11.75 -1.13
CA ALA A 385 17.84 11.74 0.12
C ALA A 385 18.28 10.59 1.06
N GLN A 386 18.54 9.40 0.53
CA GLN A 386 19.08 8.29 1.32
C GLN A 386 20.48 8.60 1.87
N ALA A 387 21.36 9.17 1.06
CA ALA A 387 22.69 9.56 1.52
C ALA A 387 22.62 10.63 2.64
N SER A 388 21.76 11.63 2.49
CA SER A 388 21.52 12.64 3.52
C SER A 388 20.97 12.02 4.81
N ALA A 389 20.08 11.04 4.71
CA ALA A 389 19.56 10.32 5.87
C ALA A 389 20.64 9.49 6.59
N LEU A 390 21.55 8.87 5.85
CA LEU A 390 22.69 8.14 6.43
C LEU A 390 23.65 9.09 7.16
N ILE A 391 23.95 10.25 6.58
CA ILE A 391 24.77 11.30 7.22
C ILE A 391 24.08 11.77 8.50
N GLY A 392 22.76 12.02 8.46
CA GLY A 392 21.99 12.40 9.64
C GLY A 392 21.98 11.33 10.73
N ALA A 393 21.89 10.05 10.34
CA ALA A 393 21.91 8.93 11.27
C ALA A 393 23.25 8.79 12.02
N ASP A 394 24.37 9.09 11.37
CA ASP A 394 25.70 9.10 12.02
C ASP A 394 25.85 10.26 13.02
N LEU A 395 25.07 11.31 12.87
CA LEU A 395 25.03 12.47 13.77
C LEU A 395 23.94 12.34 14.85
N ALA A 396 23.20 11.24 14.86
CA ALA A 396 22.10 11.04 15.80
C ALA A 396 22.56 11.09 17.26
N ARG A 397 21.85 11.85 18.08
CA ARG A 397 22.08 11.95 19.52
C ARG A 397 20.96 11.26 20.27
N THR A 398 21.31 10.61 21.37
CA THR A 398 20.34 9.98 22.24
C THR A 398 20.28 10.75 23.55
N GLU A 399 19.09 11.21 23.92
CA GLU A 399 18.84 11.98 25.14
C GLU A 399 17.80 11.26 26.02
N LYS A 400 17.86 11.48 27.32
CA LYS A 400 16.83 10.98 28.23
C LYS A 400 15.50 11.68 27.93
N PHE A 401 14.43 10.88 27.79
CA PHE A 401 13.09 11.41 27.55
C PHE A 401 12.62 12.26 28.74
N THR A 402 12.15 13.46 28.46
CA THR A 402 11.54 14.36 29.43
C THR A 402 10.09 14.68 29.06
N THR A 403 9.88 15.40 27.96
CA THR A 403 8.55 15.89 27.55
C THR A 403 8.27 15.79 26.05
N SER A 404 9.28 15.44 25.24
CA SER A 404 9.13 15.35 23.78
C SER A 404 9.70 14.04 23.24
N MET A 405 9.04 13.49 22.22
CA MET A 405 9.47 12.26 21.55
C MET A 405 10.21 12.54 20.24
N LYS A 406 10.75 13.69 20.01
CA LYS A 406 11.55 14.04 18.82
C LYS A 406 11.37 13.06 17.62
N ASP A 407 12.43 12.39 17.18
CA ASP A 407 12.39 11.44 16.06
C ASP A 407 12.05 9.98 16.48
N GLY A 408 11.67 9.77 17.73
CA GLY A 408 11.22 8.49 18.25
C GLY A 408 11.99 7.98 19.47
N LEU A 409 11.55 6.84 20.00
CA LEU A 409 12.17 6.19 21.17
C LEU A 409 13.36 5.34 20.72
N ASP A 410 14.51 5.55 21.38
CA ASP A 410 15.66 4.66 21.26
C ASP A 410 15.53 3.48 22.25
N LEU A 411 14.83 2.43 21.80
CA LEU A 411 14.63 1.23 22.61
C LEU A 411 15.94 0.54 22.98
N ARG A 412 16.92 0.56 22.08
CA ARG A 412 18.21 -0.09 22.29
C ARG A 412 18.99 0.56 23.43
N GLU A 413 19.10 1.89 23.43
CA GLU A 413 19.77 2.62 24.48
C GLU A 413 18.98 2.59 25.79
N SER A 414 17.65 2.66 25.72
CA SER A 414 16.77 2.52 26.88
C SER A 414 16.96 1.17 27.59
N LEU A 415 16.98 0.07 26.83
CA LEU A 415 17.23 -1.27 27.37
C LEU A 415 18.68 -1.45 27.87
N ARG A 416 19.66 -0.93 27.14
CA ARG A 416 21.08 -1.02 27.50
C ARG A 416 21.33 -0.35 28.86
N ARG A 417 20.76 0.85 29.08
CA ARG A 417 20.91 1.55 30.34
C ARG A 417 20.11 0.92 31.47
N TRP A 418 18.93 0.40 31.17
CA TRP A 418 18.14 -0.34 32.14
C TRP A 418 18.85 -1.63 32.60
N LEU A 419 19.47 -2.37 31.69
CA LEU A 419 20.26 -3.59 32.00
C LEU A 419 21.61 -3.26 32.66
N GLY A 420 22.26 -2.17 32.27
CA GLY A 420 23.56 -1.74 32.78
C GLY A 420 23.51 -0.88 34.06
N GLY A 421 22.33 -0.42 34.44
CA GLY A 421 22.13 0.37 35.65
C GLY A 421 22.43 -0.46 36.91
N LYS A 422 23.55 -0.17 37.56
CA LYS A 422 23.83 -0.70 38.91
C LYS A 422 22.63 -0.40 39.78
N ARG A 423 22.08 -1.41 40.44
CA ARG A 423 21.11 -1.25 41.53
C ARG A 423 21.66 -0.20 42.49
N SER A 424 21.10 1.02 42.46
CA SER A 424 21.37 1.96 43.52
C SER A 424 20.69 1.45 44.80
N THR A 425 21.48 0.71 45.56
CA THR A 425 21.17 0.42 46.96
C THR A 425 21.31 1.71 47.72
N GLY A 426 20.20 2.34 48.09
CA GLY A 426 20.26 3.45 49.00
C GLY A 426 18.99 4.33 48.98
N ALA A 427 17.96 3.89 49.65
CA ALA A 427 17.16 4.71 50.58
C ALA A 427 15.96 3.90 51.07
N SER A 428 16.01 3.56 52.32
CA SER A 428 14.93 3.07 53.14
C SER A 428 13.67 3.93 52.95
N SER A 429 12.61 3.34 52.46
CA SER A 429 11.27 3.86 52.63
C SER A 429 10.31 2.74 52.95
N ARG A 430 9.86 2.75 54.20
CA ARG A 430 8.77 1.90 54.70
C ARG A 430 7.50 2.26 53.90
N HIS A 431 6.98 1.32 53.14
CA HIS A 431 5.61 0.97 52.88
C HIS A 431 5.57 0.09 51.62
N GLY A 432 5.09 -1.13 51.79
CA GLY A 432 5.14 -2.17 50.79
C GLY A 432 4.19 -1.89 49.61
N LEU A 433 4.77 -1.97 48.47
CA LEU A 433 4.28 -2.39 47.16
C LEU A 433 5.54 -2.41 46.30
N SER A 434 5.94 -3.56 45.81
CA SER A 434 7.16 -3.72 45.02
C SER A 434 7.05 -2.85 43.76
N ALA A 435 7.68 -1.67 43.80
CA ALA A 435 7.79 -0.83 42.64
C ALA A 435 8.69 -1.54 41.61
N LEU A 436 8.12 -1.90 40.49
CA LEU A 436 8.87 -2.31 39.31
C LEU A 436 9.95 -1.25 39.03
N PRO A 437 11.20 -1.65 38.73
CA PRO A 437 12.26 -0.69 38.46
C PRO A 437 11.83 0.21 37.28
N ARG A 438 11.75 1.50 37.52
CA ARG A 438 11.40 2.48 36.48
C ARG A 438 12.47 2.42 35.38
N MET A 439 12.03 2.15 34.16
CA MET A 439 12.87 2.22 32.97
C MET A 439 12.89 3.66 32.48
N ASP A 440 14.05 4.29 32.50
CA ASP A 440 14.25 5.59 31.86
C ASP A 440 14.18 5.41 30.34
N LEU A 441 13.29 6.13 29.71
CA LEU A 441 13.16 6.13 28.23
C LEU A 441 14.16 7.14 27.64
N TYR A 442 14.77 6.75 26.55
CA TYR A 442 15.66 7.60 25.76
C TYR A 442 15.01 7.87 24.42
N VAL A 443 15.10 9.10 23.96
CA VAL A 443 14.65 9.55 22.65
C VAL A 443 15.84 9.78 21.73
N LYS A 444 15.65 9.46 20.47
CA LYS A 444 16.61 9.73 19.43
C LYS A 444 16.29 11.07 18.80
N GLU A 445 17.28 11.92 18.65
CA GLU A 445 17.25 13.12 17.84
C GLU A 445 18.21 12.95 16.69
N ILE A 446 17.69 13.04 15.50
CA ILE A 446 18.48 13.09 14.27
C ILE A 446 18.54 14.57 13.89
N PRO A 447 19.67 15.26 14.12
CA PRO A 447 19.77 16.65 13.71
C PRO A 447 19.57 16.73 12.19
N PRO A 448 18.94 17.80 11.67
CA PRO A 448 18.82 18.00 10.24
C PRO A 448 20.22 17.87 9.62
N ALA A 449 20.33 17.03 8.59
CA ALA A 449 21.61 16.75 7.96
C ALA A 449 22.28 18.08 7.57
N ARG A 450 23.39 18.40 8.21
CA ARG A 450 24.23 19.52 7.80
C ARG A 450 25.03 19.08 6.60
N GLY A 451 24.59 19.48 5.44
CA GLY A 451 25.22 19.18 4.16
C GLY A 451 24.23 18.55 3.19
N SER A 452 24.06 19.16 2.06
CA SER A 452 23.37 18.57 0.92
C SER A 452 24.36 17.65 0.19
N VAL A 453 23.81 16.65 -0.51
CA VAL A 453 24.59 15.80 -1.40
C VAL A 453 24.33 16.28 -2.83
N GLU A 454 25.33 16.91 -3.44
CA GLU A 454 25.23 17.35 -4.83
C GLU A 454 25.55 16.24 -5.82
N VAL A 455 26.41 15.31 -5.44
CA VAL A 455 26.95 14.29 -6.34
C VAL A 455 26.57 12.90 -5.90
N VAL A 456 26.09 12.12 -6.85
CA VAL A 456 25.85 10.68 -6.71
C VAL A 456 26.69 9.95 -7.75
N ILE A 457 27.47 8.98 -7.30
CA ILE A 457 28.23 8.07 -8.15
C ILE A 457 27.60 6.68 -8.09
N PHE A 458 27.43 6.08 -9.26
CA PHE A 458 27.06 4.66 -9.39
C PHE A 458 28.24 3.90 -9.98
N LEU A 459 28.64 2.83 -9.30
CA LEU A 459 29.55 1.83 -9.83
C LEU A 459 28.77 0.52 -9.92
N PHE A 460 28.64 -0.02 -11.12
CA PHE A 460 27.90 -1.25 -11.35
C PHE A 460 28.76 -2.49 -11.13
N ASP A 461 28.12 -3.66 -11.06
CA ASP A 461 28.74 -4.95 -10.70
C ASP A 461 29.54 -5.58 -11.86
N THR A 462 30.20 -4.78 -12.65
CA THR A 462 31.04 -5.21 -13.77
C THR A 462 32.40 -4.56 -13.66
N PRO A 463 33.50 -5.30 -13.95
CA PRO A 463 34.84 -4.73 -13.88
C PRO A 463 34.98 -3.53 -14.82
N ALA A 464 35.72 -2.51 -14.39
CA ALA A 464 36.03 -1.37 -15.21
C ALA A 464 37.14 -1.73 -16.23
N ASP A 465 36.74 -2.27 -17.37
CA ASP A 465 37.62 -2.57 -18.48
C ASP A 465 37.51 -1.49 -19.56
N PRO A 466 38.57 -0.69 -19.82
CA PRO A 466 38.54 0.36 -20.83
C PRO A 466 38.22 -0.14 -22.24
N LEU A 467 38.52 -1.40 -22.56
CA LEU A 467 38.20 -2.00 -23.87
C LEU A 467 36.71 -2.30 -24.00
N THR A 468 36.09 -2.76 -22.92
CA THR A 468 34.64 -3.03 -22.86
C THR A 468 33.85 -1.73 -22.75
N TYR A 469 34.33 -0.78 -21.94
CA TYR A 469 33.72 0.53 -21.68
C TYR A 469 34.40 1.63 -22.48
N SER A 470 34.41 1.46 -23.77
CA SER A 470 35.10 2.36 -24.70
C SER A 470 34.41 3.72 -24.87
N TRP A 471 33.14 3.82 -24.45
CA TRP A 471 32.40 5.06 -24.54
C TRP A 471 32.47 5.83 -23.21
N GLN A 472 33.17 6.95 -23.27
CA GLN A 472 33.40 7.85 -22.14
C GLN A 472 32.90 9.25 -22.53
N ALA A 473 32.02 9.82 -21.70
CA ALA A 473 31.46 11.14 -22.00
C ALA A 473 31.23 11.98 -20.75
N THR A 474 31.33 13.28 -20.92
CA THR A 474 30.93 14.29 -19.95
C THR A 474 29.84 15.14 -20.59
N TRP A 475 28.63 15.09 -20.03
CA TRP A 475 27.48 15.82 -20.55
C TRP A 475 26.97 16.86 -19.59
N PHE A 476 26.82 18.05 -20.12
CA PHE A 476 26.18 19.13 -19.44
C PHE A 476 24.65 19.04 -19.65
N ALA A 477 23.90 19.19 -18.58
CA ALA A 477 22.44 19.20 -18.62
C ALA A 477 21.90 20.30 -19.53
N GLU A 478 20.93 19.98 -20.37
CA GLU A 478 20.28 20.95 -21.24
C GLU A 478 19.23 21.78 -20.50
N HIS A 479 18.68 21.23 -19.39
CA HIS A 479 17.66 21.85 -18.55
C HIS A 479 18.09 21.93 -17.09
N GLN A 480 17.56 22.90 -16.36
CA GLN A 480 17.92 23.12 -14.95
C GLN A 480 17.46 21.98 -14.01
N GLU A 481 16.51 21.18 -14.44
CA GLU A 481 15.99 20.04 -13.69
C GLU A 481 16.78 18.73 -13.94
N GLU A 482 17.72 18.74 -14.85
CA GLU A 482 18.58 17.62 -15.20
C GLU A 482 19.93 17.71 -14.49
N SER A 483 20.60 16.57 -14.30
CA SER A 483 21.94 16.52 -13.73
C SER A 483 23.00 16.62 -14.83
N THR A 484 24.13 17.27 -14.55
CA THR A 484 25.35 17.08 -15.34
C THR A 484 25.82 15.65 -15.13
N LEU A 485 26.08 14.94 -16.25
CA LEU A 485 26.32 13.51 -16.28
C LEU A 485 27.71 13.20 -16.81
N CYS A 486 28.48 12.39 -16.06
CA CYS A 486 29.71 11.80 -16.55
C CYS A 486 29.65 10.29 -16.43
N PHE A 487 30.08 9.57 -17.44
CA PHE A 487 29.97 8.12 -17.41
C PHE A 487 31.02 7.43 -18.28
N TYR A 488 31.22 6.15 -18.04
CA TYR A 488 31.85 5.23 -18.96
C TYR A 488 30.95 4.01 -19.16
N ALA A 489 30.73 3.66 -20.42
CA ALA A 489 29.76 2.63 -20.80
C ALA A 489 30.18 1.88 -22.06
N THR A 490 29.50 0.77 -22.34
CA THR A 490 29.59 0.12 -23.65
C THR A 490 29.06 1.04 -24.75
N PRO A 491 29.46 0.87 -26.02
CA PRO A 491 28.89 1.63 -27.12
C PRO A 491 27.38 1.54 -27.18
N PHE A 492 26.72 2.66 -27.44
CA PHE A 492 25.26 2.76 -27.41
C PHE A 492 24.59 2.61 -28.78
N ALA A 493 25.38 2.56 -29.85
CA ALA A 493 24.89 2.71 -31.22
C ALA A 493 23.73 1.75 -31.58
N ASP A 494 23.76 0.53 -31.06
CA ASP A 494 22.77 -0.50 -31.35
C ASP A 494 21.68 -0.63 -30.28
N ASP A 495 21.78 0.14 -29.19
CA ASP A 495 20.97 0.00 -27.98
C ASP A 495 20.04 1.21 -27.70
N MET A 496 19.62 1.95 -28.75
CA MET A 496 18.67 3.05 -28.59
C MET A 496 17.28 2.54 -28.23
N VAL A 497 16.77 3.00 -27.09
CA VAL A 497 15.45 2.59 -26.54
C VAL A 497 14.34 3.55 -26.96
N GLY A 498 14.70 4.79 -27.25
CA GLY A 498 13.76 5.84 -27.65
C GLY A 498 14.48 7.07 -28.13
N PRO A 499 13.77 8.14 -28.47
CA PRO A 499 14.37 9.38 -28.92
C PRO A 499 15.34 9.94 -27.89
N GLY A 500 16.64 9.94 -28.21
CA GLY A 500 17.67 10.46 -27.33
C GLY A 500 17.96 9.66 -26.06
N ILE A 501 17.42 8.45 -25.95
CA ILE A 501 17.67 7.58 -24.80
C ILE A 501 18.34 6.29 -25.26
N ALA A 502 19.51 6.03 -24.70
CA ALA A 502 20.23 4.77 -24.88
C ALA A 502 20.08 3.85 -23.67
N GLN A 503 20.13 2.57 -23.93
CA GLN A 503 20.31 1.54 -22.91
C GLN A 503 21.67 0.91 -23.13
N SER A 504 22.67 1.35 -22.36
CA SER A 504 24.01 0.79 -22.39
C SER A 504 24.36 0.08 -21.10
N ARG A 505 25.34 -0.79 -21.15
CA ARG A 505 25.92 -1.34 -19.92
C ARG A 505 26.91 -0.33 -19.38
N TYR A 506 26.51 0.38 -18.35
CA TYR A 506 27.41 1.22 -17.58
C TYR A 506 28.39 0.38 -16.78
N GLY A 507 29.64 0.79 -16.76
CA GLY A 507 30.59 0.44 -15.74
C GLY A 507 30.51 1.40 -14.56
N GLY A 508 30.26 2.70 -14.85
CA GLY A 508 30.06 3.70 -13.82
C GLY A 508 29.52 5.02 -14.37
N THR A 509 28.86 5.76 -13.50
CA THR A 509 28.33 7.08 -13.82
C THR A 509 28.34 7.99 -12.62
N PHE A 510 28.43 9.30 -12.84
CA PHE A 510 28.31 10.30 -11.81
C PHE A 510 27.32 11.38 -12.23
N PHE A 511 26.42 11.74 -11.33
CA PHE A 511 25.40 12.77 -11.50
C PHE A 511 25.72 13.95 -10.61
N LEU A 512 25.76 15.15 -11.18
CA LEU A 512 25.95 16.41 -10.46
C LEU A 512 24.67 17.26 -10.56
N PHE A 513 24.05 17.54 -9.42
CA PHE A 513 22.88 18.40 -9.32
C PHE A 513 23.01 19.41 -8.17
N PRO A 514 22.69 20.68 -8.32
CA PRO A 514 22.20 21.31 -9.54
C PRO A 514 23.24 21.30 -10.68
N PRO A 515 22.78 21.29 -11.96
CA PRO A 515 23.67 21.19 -13.10
C PRO A 515 24.58 22.41 -13.20
N ARG A 516 25.82 22.15 -13.60
CA ARG A 516 26.78 23.18 -13.94
C ARG A 516 27.78 22.69 -14.97
N PRO A 517 28.34 23.57 -15.82
CA PRO A 517 29.37 23.18 -16.78
C PRO A 517 30.62 22.75 -16.01
N ILE A 518 31.16 21.61 -16.41
CA ILE A 518 32.44 21.08 -15.95
C ILE A 518 33.28 20.71 -17.19
N PRO A 519 34.60 20.72 -17.09
CA PRO A 519 35.46 20.21 -18.16
C PRO A 519 35.18 18.74 -18.44
N ASP A 520 35.54 18.27 -19.64
CA ASP A 520 35.52 16.86 -19.92
C ASP A 520 36.47 16.10 -18.98
N ILE A 521 35.91 15.35 -18.06
CA ILE A 521 36.69 14.67 -17.02
C ILE A 521 37.63 13.60 -17.57
N TRP A 522 37.38 13.10 -18.77
CA TRP A 522 38.15 12.02 -19.39
C TRP A 522 39.46 12.52 -20.00
N SER A 523 39.49 13.77 -20.42
CA SER A 523 40.65 14.46 -20.97
C SER A 523 41.30 15.46 -20.01
N ASP A 524 40.72 15.70 -18.81
CA ASP A 524 41.22 16.71 -17.88
C ASP A 524 42.60 16.34 -17.30
N PRO A 525 43.63 17.16 -17.51
CA PRO A 525 44.96 16.94 -16.95
C PRO A 525 45.00 16.97 -15.42
N LEU A 526 44.09 17.70 -14.77
CA LEU A 526 43.97 17.75 -13.30
C LEU A 526 43.60 16.39 -12.69
N LEU A 527 43.02 15.52 -13.46
CA LEU A 527 42.59 14.17 -13.03
C LEU A 527 43.56 13.07 -13.51
N ALA A 528 44.73 13.43 -14.07
CA ALA A 528 45.71 12.47 -14.61
C ALA A 528 46.28 11.50 -13.55
N PHE A 529 46.18 11.83 -12.26
CA PHE A 529 46.63 10.98 -11.17
C PHE A 529 45.68 9.77 -10.93
N ALA A 530 44.43 9.82 -11.42
CA ALA A 530 43.48 8.73 -11.34
C ALA A 530 43.79 7.69 -12.42
N THR A 531 44.12 6.48 -11.98
CA THR A 531 44.64 5.42 -12.87
C THR A 531 43.53 4.52 -13.41
N THR A 532 42.40 4.43 -12.72
CA THR A 532 41.25 3.62 -13.16
C THR A 532 40.03 4.50 -13.50
N LEU A 533 39.08 3.93 -14.25
CA LEU A 533 37.87 4.65 -14.65
C LEU A 533 37.04 5.05 -13.44
N GLU A 534 36.94 4.18 -12.44
CA GLU A 534 36.24 4.48 -11.18
C GLU A 534 36.94 5.60 -10.41
N GLU A 535 38.26 5.54 -10.31
CA GLU A 535 39.03 6.58 -9.62
C GLU A 535 38.86 7.94 -10.30
N ARG A 536 38.77 7.96 -11.63
CA ARG A 536 38.52 9.19 -12.39
C ARG A 536 37.15 9.79 -12.10
N LEU A 537 36.09 8.97 -12.03
CA LEU A 537 34.76 9.44 -11.60
C LEU A 537 34.80 10.00 -10.18
N ILE A 538 35.45 9.31 -9.26
CA ILE A 538 35.52 9.73 -7.85
C ILE A 538 36.34 11.01 -7.73
N ALA A 539 37.47 11.14 -8.46
CA ALA A 539 38.28 12.33 -8.47
C ALA A 539 37.51 13.53 -9.04
N ALA A 540 36.84 13.35 -10.17
CA ALA A 540 35.99 14.38 -10.77
C ALA A 540 34.88 14.82 -9.81
N ALA A 541 34.20 13.88 -9.18
CA ALA A 541 33.18 14.15 -8.17
C ALA A 541 33.74 14.96 -7.00
N ALA A 542 34.94 14.59 -6.50
CA ALA A 542 35.58 15.27 -5.38
C ALA A 542 36.02 16.70 -5.73
N VAL A 543 36.48 16.93 -6.97
CA VAL A 543 36.88 18.26 -7.46
C VAL A 543 35.68 19.16 -7.69
N HIS A 544 34.63 18.63 -8.31
CA HIS A 544 33.51 19.46 -8.78
C HIS A 544 32.38 19.60 -7.78
N THR A 545 32.28 18.80 -6.71
CA THR A 545 31.26 19.03 -5.66
C THR A 545 31.64 20.21 -4.77
N ARG A 546 30.66 20.98 -4.33
CA ARG A 546 30.80 22.01 -3.29
C ARG A 546 30.58 21.44 -1.91
N GLU A 547 29.87 20.33 -1.82
CA GLU A 547 29.49 19.68 -0.59
C GLU A 547 30.57 18.74 -0.06
N THR A 548 30.57 18.52 1.25
CA THR A 548 31.56 17.64 1.89
C THR A 548 31.30 16.16 1.67
N HIS A 549 30.08 15.78 1.29
CA HIS A 549 29.67 14.40 1.14
C HIS A 549 29.34 14.06 -0.31
N ILE A 550 29.79 12.89 -0.74
CA ILE A 550 29.53 12.31 -2.05
C ILE A 550 28.83 10.96 -1.83
N ALA A 551 27.63 10.78 -2.37
CA ALA A 551 26.97 9.48 -2.35
C ALA A 551 27.64 8.53 -3.34
N LEU A 552 28.00 7.33 -2.87
CA LEU A 552 28.62 6.30 -3.69
C LEU A 552 27.79 5.01 -3.62
N VAL A 553 27.06 4.72 -4.69
CA VAL A 553 26.34 3.46 -4.86
C VAL A 553 27.30 2.45 -5.48
N THR A 554 27.58 1.36 -4.77
CA THR A 554 28.63 0.41 -5.17
C THR A 554 28.31 -1.02 -4.72
N PRO A 555 28.70 -2.05 -5.51
CA PRO A 555 28.53 -3.46 -5.12
C PRO A 555 29.46 -3.88 -3.99
N VAL A 556 30.60 -3.20 -3.85
CA VAL A 556 31.65 -3.54 -2.86
C VAL A 556 31.93 -2.34 -1.96
N PRO A 557 32.41 -2.55 -0.74
CA PRO A 557 32.85 -1.44 0.12
C PRO A 557 33.90 -0.56 -0.58
N PRO A 558 33.87 0.77 -0.38
CA PRO A 558 34.82 1.68 -1.02
C PRO A 558 36.28 1.29 -0.74
N ARG A 559 37.06 1.15 -1.80
CA ARG A 559 38.49 0.83 -1.72
C ARG A 559 39.28 1.93 -0.99
N ALA A 560 40.41 1.58 -0.41
CA ALA A 560 41.26 2.53 0.30
C ALA A 560 41.76 3.68 -0.63
N SER A 561 42.05 3.38 -1.91
CA SER A 561 42.40 4.36 -2.91
C SER A 561 41.29 5.39 -3.15
N TRP A 562 40.03 4.93 -3.27
CA TRP A 562 38.86 5.80 -3.47
C TRP A 562 38.64 6.75 -2.29
N ARG A 563 38.77 6.25 -1.07
CA ARG A 563 38.67 7.08 0.15
C ARG A 563 39.81 8.09 0.24
N ARG A 564 41.00 7.70 -0.16
CA ARG A 564 42.18 8.59 -0.18
C ARG A 564 41.98 9.75 -1.17
N ILE A 565 41.50 9.43 -2.37
CA ILE A 565 41.18 10.45 -3.39
C ILE A 565 40.15 11.43 -2.86
N ALA A 566 39.00 10.94 -2.35
CA ALA A 566 38.00 11.84 -1.80
C ALA A 566 38.54 12.71 -0.66
N LYS A 567 39.28 12.11 0.27
CA LYS A 567 39.89 12.81 1.41
C LYS A 567 40.93 13.87 1.01
N GLN A 568 41.69 13.65 -0.09
CA GLN A 568 42.63 14.60 -0.62
C GLN A 568 41.98 15.94 -0.97
N PHE A 569 40.70 15.91 -1.38
CA PHE A 569 39.91 17.11 -1.71
C PHE A 569 38.96 17.51 -0.54
N GLY A 570 39.19 16.99 0.67
CA GLY A 570 38.36 17.29 1.84
C GLY A 570 36.93 16.71 1.76
N ARG A 571 36.71 15.64 0.99
CA ARG A 571 35.40 15.02 0.77
C ARG A 571 35.30 13.65 1.48
N THR A 572 34.06 13.27 1.78
CA THR A 572 33.73 11.99 2.42
C THR A 572 32.78 11.18 1.55
N LEU A 573 33.12 9.92 1.27
CA LEU A 573 32.25 9.02 0.54
C LEU A 573 31.20 8.41 1.49
N VAL A 574 29.93 8.52 1.13
CA VAL A 574 28.80 7.88 1.80
C VAL A 574 28.42 6.63 1.00
N PRO A 575 28.84 5.43 1.40
CA PRO A 575 28.57 4.21 0.65
C PRO A 575 27.12 3.76 0.81
N ILE A 576 26.50 3.46 -0.33
CA ILE A 576 25.18 2.86 -0.42
C ILE A 576 25.34 1.54 -1.18
N PRO A 577 25.02 0.38 -0.57
CA PRO A 577 25.16 -0.90 -1.25
C PRO A 577 24.25 -1.00 -2.48
N LEU A 578 24.81 -1.41 -3.62
CA LEU A 578 24.08 -1.61 -4.86
C LEU A 578 22.95 -2.65 -4.70
N SER A 579 23.14 -3.63 -3.80
CA SER A 579 22.15 -4.65 -3.45
C SER A 579 20.86 -4.13 -2.81
N ARG A 580 20.80 -2.86 -2.44
CA ARG A 580 19.56 -2.21 -1.99
C ARG A 580 18.57 -1.96 -3.11
N PHE A 581 19.02 -2.02 -4.34
CA PHE A 581 18.20 -1.73 -5.52
C PHE A 581 17.88 -3.02 -6.28
N SER A 582 16.65 -3.12 -6.79
CA SER A 582 16.28 -4.26 -7.63
C SER A 582 17.03 -4.22 -8.97
N SER A 583 17.28 -5.38 -9.58
CA SER A 583 17.89 -5.48 -10.91
C SER A 583 17.15 -4.61 -11.92
N GLN A 584 15.84 -4.56 -11.84
CA GLN A 584 15.01 -3.73 -12.69
C GLN A 584 15.25 -2.22 -12.50
N THR A 585 15.44 -1.78 -11.26
CA THR A 585 15.81 -0.38 -10.98
C THR A 585 17.18 -0.07 -11.59
N LEU A 586 18.13 -0.98 -11.44
CA LEU A 586 19.46 -0.84 -12.02
C LEU A 586 19.45 -0.82 -13.56
N ASP A 587 18.62 -1.65 -14.19
CA ASP A 587 18.45 -1.62 -15.65
C ASP A 587 17.82 -0.32 -16.15
N ARG A 588 16.96 0.31 -15.36
CA ARG A 588 16.41 1.63 -15.67
C ARG A 588 17.44 2.73 -15.54
N LEU A 589 18.37 2.63 -14.59
CA LEU A 589 19.46 3.57 -14.42
C LEU A 589 20.49 3.49 -15.55
N ARG A 590 20.49 2.44 -16.33
CA ARG A 590 21.30 2.27 -17.53
C ARG A 590 20.72 2.99 -18.74
N ARG A 591 19.53 3.58 -18.62
CA ARG A 591 18.91 4.44 -19.62
C ARG A 591 19.25 5.88 -19.30
N PHE A 592 19.77 6.58 -20.28
CA PHE A 592 20.24 7.95 -20.14
C PHE A 592 20.16 8.71 -21.46
N HIS A 593 20.30 10.03 -21.38
CA HIS A 593 20.34 10.88 -22.54
C HIS A 593 21.58 10.64 -23.39
N VAL A 594 21.39 10.56 -24.70
CA VAL A 594 22.48 10.50 -25.69
C VAL A 594 22.54 11.76 -26.52
N LEU A 595 21.81 12.79 -26.19
CA LEU A 595 21.73 14.05 -26.91
C LEU A 595 22.67 15.07 -26.30
N ASN A 596 23.89 15.03 -26.74
CA ASN A 596 24.85 16.08 -26.43
C ASN A 596 25.51 16.54 -27.73
N GLY A 597 25.24 17.75 -28.13
CA GLY A 597 25.76 18.30 -29.33
C GLY A 597 25.05 17.84 -30.61
N HIS A 598 25.48 18.45 -31.73
CA HIS A 598 24.81 18.35 -33.02
C HIS A 598 24.89 16.94 -33.64
N GLU A 599 25.99 16.25 -33.44
CA GLU A 599 26.25 14.94 -34.07
C GLU A 599 25.34 13.84 -33.49
N ILE A 600 25.16 13.80 -32.17
CA ILE A 600 24.34 12.81 -31.50
C ILE A 600 22.86 13.03 -31.79
N ARG A 601 22.42 14.30 -31.87
CA ARG A 601 21.06 14.65 -32.28
C ARG A 601 20.71 14.14 -33.67
N SER A 602 21.64 14.28 -34.61
CA SER A 602 21.46 13.79 -35.98
C SER A 602 21.38 12.27 -36.04
N TYR A 603 22.08 11.60 -35.15
CA TYR A 603 22.04 10.14 -35.03
C TYR A 603 20.73 9.66 -34.40
N ALA A 604 20.34 10.24 -33.29
CA ALA A 604 19.09 9.89 -32.59
C ALA A 604 17.84 10.08 -33.48
N ALA A 605 17.84 11.08 -34.36
CA ALA A 605 16.77 11.34 -35.31
C ALA A 605 16.43 10.13 -36.23
N LYS A 606 17.39 9.22 -36.47
CA LYS A 606 17.17 8.01 -37.28
C LYS A 606 16.22 7.01 -36.61
N PHE A 607 16.06 7.10 -35.30
CA PHE A 607 15.21 6.21 -34.49
C PHE A 607 13.82 6.80 -34.18
N ILE A 608 13.62 8.06 -34.53
CA ILE A 608 12.33 8.75 -34.44
C ILE A 608 11.59 8.53 -35.76
N ARG A 609 10.90 7.40 -35.92
CA ARG A 609 10.04 7.11 -37.07
C ARG A 609 8.58 7.06 -36.69
#